data_43c46439c1141df4bdf4948fc2c6d558
#
_entry.id   43c46439c1141df4bdf4948fc2c6d558
#
_cell.length_a   1.000
_cell.length_b   1.000
_cell.length_c   1.000
_cell.angle_alpha   90.00
_cell.angle_beta   90.00
_cell.angle_gamma   90.00
#
_symmetry.space_group_name_H-M   'P 1'
#
loop_
_entity.id
_entity.type
_entity.pdbx_description
1 polymer ?
#
loop_
_entity_poly.entity_id
_entity_poly.type
_entity_poly.pdbx_seq_one_letter_code
_entity_poly.pdbx_strand_id
1 'polypeptide(L)'
;MFHLVIPNLEIRKIYTSQIMSWFKENAARDGKSLNLFCDALQQGNAEKVEEYFTAYLKKTISIRDTFARKELKENFFHGILLGLLGLKEQWAVFSNRETGDSYSDIMIETEDETGIIIEVKYAHDGNLEAGCEEALQQIENTGYEEELIEEGMEKILKYGIACYKKQCKVIMSH
;
A
#
# COMPACT_ATOMS: atom_id res chain seq x y z
N MET A 1 -13.77 -28.18 16.02
CA MET A 1 -13.26 -27.11 15.12
C MET A 1 -12.07 -27.69 14.38
N PHE A 2 -12.16 -27.91 13.06
CA PHE A 2 -11.07 -28.49 12.28
C PHE A 2 -10.22 -27.37 11.71
N HIS A 3 -8.91 -27.39 11.98
CA HIS A 3 -7.96 -26.48 11.36
C HIS A 3 -7.43 -27.12 10.07
N LEU A 4 -7.73 -26.51 8.92
CA LEU A 4 -7.10 -26.87 7.64
C LEU A 4 -5.70 -26.25 7.61
N VAL A 5 -4.69 -27.09 7.60
CA VAL A 5 -3.29 -26.67 7.48
C VAL A 5 -2.76 -27.19 6.15
N ILE A 6 -2.05 -26.36 5.39
CA ILE A 6 -1.38 -26.76 4.16
C ILE A 6 -0.23 -27.72 4.53
N PRO A 7 -0.26 -29.00 4.07
CA PRO A 7 0.50 -30.08 4.70
C PRO A 7 2.01 -30.05 4.41
N ASN A 8 2.47 -29.34 3.37
CA ASN A 8 3.91 -29.23 3.08
C ASN A 8 4.28 -27.96 2.33
N LEU A 9 5.59 -27.67 2.26
CA LEU A 9 6.15 -26.46 1.66
C LEU A 9 5.92 -26.41 0.14
N GLU A 10 5.87 -27.54 -0.55
CA GLU A 10 5.65 -27.61 -2.00
C GLU A 10 4.22 -27.21 -2.36
N ILE A 11 3.24 -27.74 -1.66
CA ILE A 11 1.82 -27.39 -1.84
C ILE A 11 1.62 -25.90 -1.50
N ARG A 12 2.25 -25.40 -0.44
CA ARG A 12 2.21 -23.98 -0.10
C ARG A 12 2.77 -23.10 -1.23
N LYS A 13 3.91 -23.49 -1.81
CA LYS A 13 4.50 -22.77 -2.96
C LYS A 13 3.60 -22.79 -4.19
N ILE A 14 2.96 -23.94 -4.49
CA ILE A 14 2.03 -24.09 -5.62
C ILE A 14 0.83 -23.14 -5.42
N TYR A 15 0.19 -23.15 -4.23
CA TYR A 15 -0.93 -22.26 -3.94
C TYR A 15 -0.52 -20.79 -3.99
N THR A 16 0.64 -20.43 -3.42
CA THR A 16 1.14 -19.07 -3.48
C THR A 16 1.39 -18.62 -4.92
N SER A 17 2.01 -19.47 -5.74
CA SER A 17 2.28 -19.13 -7.14
C SER A 17 1.00 -19.05 -7.98
N GLN A 18 -0.01 -19.91 -7.72
CA GLN A 18 -1.30 -19.84 -8.41
C GLN A 18 -2.10 -18.61 -8.00
N ILE A 19 -2.12 -18.26 -6.71
CA ILE A 19 -2.74 -17.02 -6.22
C ILE A 19 -2.06 -15.81 -6.85
N MET A 20 -0.73 -15.77 -6.86
CA MET A 20 0.02 -14.70 -7.50
C MET A 20 -0.21 -14.62 -9.01
N SER A 21 -0.28 -15.77 -9.71
CA SER A 21 -0.65 -15.81 -11.14
C SER A 21 -2.06 -15.27 -11.38
N TRP A 22 -3.01 -15.67 -10.56
CA TRP A 22 -4.38 -15.17 -10.65
C TRP A 22 -4.48 -13.65 -10.37
N PHE A 23 -3.71 -13.15 -9.39
CA PHE A 23 -3.57 -11.71 -9.16
C PHE A 23 -2.94 -11.00 -10.37
N LYS A 24 -1.86 -11.55 -10.94
CA LYS A 24 -1.22 -11.01 -12.15
C LYS A 24 -2.17 -10.98 -13.34
N GLU A 25 -2.95 -12.04 -13.57
CA GLU A 25 -3.94 -12.07 -14.66
C GLU A 25 -5.07 -11.04 -14.48
N ASN A 26 -5.53 -10.85 -13.26
CA ASN A 26 -6.54 -9.82 -12.97
C ASN A 26 -5.98 -8.40 -13.07
N ALA A 27 -4.74 -8.18 -12.64
CA ALA A 27 -4.03 -6.91 -12.81
C ALA A 27 -3.68 -6.63 -14.28
N ALA A 28 -3.35 -7.66 -15.06
CA ALA A 28 -3.11 -7.50 -16.51
C ALA A 28 -4.36 -7.05 -17.28
N ARG A 29 -5.55 -7.40 -16.81
CA ARG A 29 -6.82 -6.89 -17.37
C ARG A 29 -7.05 -5.39 -17.09
N ASP A 30 -6.55 -4.89 -15.96
CA ASP A 30 -6.63 -3.48 -15.55
C ASP A 30 -5.24 -2.79 -15.59
N GLY A 31 -4.26 -3.34 -16.28
CA GLY A 31 -2.87 -2.87 -16.33
C GLY A 31 -2.72 -1.39 -16.65
N LYS A 32 -3.66 -0.83 -17.44
CA LYS A 32 -3.69 0.61 -17.71
C LYS A 32 -4.01 1.41 -16.44
N SER A 33 -4.97 0.97 -15.64
CA SER A 33 -5.35 1.66 -14.39
C SER A 33 -4.26 1.56 -13.33
N LEU A 34 -3.59 0.41 -13.23
CA LEU A 34 -2.45 0.24 -12.33
C LEU A 34 -1.27 1.14 -12.73
N ASN A 35 -0.93 1.19 -14.02
CA ASN A 35 0.14 2.06 -14.48
C ASN A 35 -0.17 3.54 -14.21
N LEU A 36 -1.39 4.00 -14.46
CA LEU A 36 -1.80 5.37 -14.16
C LEU A 36 -1.72 5.69 -12.66
N PHE A 37 -2.06 4.73 -11.80
CA PHE A 37 -1.91 4.86 -10.35
C PHE A 37 -0.44 4.95 -9.92
N CYS A 38 0.42 4.06 -10.43
CA CYS A 38 1.85 4.10 -10.17
C CYS A 38 2.51 5.37 -10.71
N ASP A 39 2.16 5.78 -11.94
CA ASP A 39 2.67 7.01 -12.53
C ASP A 39 2.27 8.25 -11.70
N ALA A 40 1.05 8.27 -11.17
CA ALA A 40 0.58 9.34 -10.29
C ALA A 40 1.38 9.38 -8.97
N LEU A 41 1.68 8.22 -8.37
CA LEU A 41 2.54 8.11 -7.18
C LEU A 41 3.95 8.66 -7.46
N GLN A 42 4.59 8.23 -8.55
CA GLN A 42 5.94 8.65 -8.92
C GLN A 42 6.04 10.14 -9.25
N GLN A 43 4.94 10.72 -9.76
CA GLN A 43 4.86 12.15 -10.10
C GLN A 43 4.51 13.07 -8.92
N GLY A 44 4.18 12.53 -7.76
CA GLY A 44 3.75 13.32 -6.61
C GLY A 44 2.30 13.84 -6.70
N ASN A 45 1.46 13.22 -7.56
CA ASN A 45 0.10 13.70 -7.79
C ASN A 45 -0.91 13.03 -6.83
N ALA A 46 -1.01 13.57 -5.61
CA ALA A 46 -1.87 13.05 -4.56
C ALA A 46 -3.35 12.96 -4.97
N GLU A 47 -3.86 13.94 -5.73
CA GLU A 47 -5.26 13.95 -6.20
C GLU A 47 -5.56 12.76 -7.12
N LYS A 48 -4.65 12.45 -8.04
CA LYS A 48 -4.80 11.31 -8.93
C LYS A 48 -4.64 9.98 -8.22
N VAL A 49 -3.71 9.89 -7.26
CA VAL A 49 -3.57 8.71 -6.39
C VAL A 49 -4.89 8.45 -5.65
N GLU A 50 -5.48 9.48 -5.03
CA GLU A 50 -6.77 9.42 -4.34
C GLU A 50 -7.90 8.95 -5.27
N GLU A 51 -8.00 9.57 -6.48
CA GLU A 51 -9.01 9.22 -7.48
C GLU A 51 -8.93 7.73 -7.88
N TYR A 52 -7.74 7.27 -8.27
CA TYR A 52 -7.55 5.90 -8.75
C TYR A 52 -7.72 4.87 -7.64
N PHE A 53 -7.18 5.14 -6.45
CA PHE A 53 -7.32 4.21 -5.34
C PHE A 53 -8.77 4.13 -4.84
N THR A 54 -9.47 5.27 -4.71
CA THR A 54 -10.90 5.28 -4.39
C THR A 54 -11.74 4.53 -5.43
N ALA A 55 -11.47 4.71 -6.72
CA ALA A 55 -12.15 3.98 -7.78
C ALA A 55 -11.92 2.46 -7.67
N TYR A 56 -10.68 2.05 -7.39
CA TYR A 56 -10.31 0.67 -7.14
C TYR A 56 -11.07 0.08 -5.94
N LEU A 57 -11.09 0.77 -4.79
CA LEU A 57 -11.78 0.33 -3.59
C LEU A 57 -13.30 0.18 -3.83
N LYS A 58 -13.92 1.10 -4.55
CA LYS A 58 -15.34 1.03 -4.91
C LYS A 58 -15.66 -0.18 -5.78
N LYS A 59 -14.77 -0.54 -6.69
CA LYS A 59 -14.96 -1.65 -7.64
C LYS A 59 -14.72 -3.02 -6.98
N THR A 60 -13.71 -3.13 -6.10
CA THR A 60 -13.17 -4.42 -5.67
C THR A 60 -13.60 -4.88 -4.30
N ILE A 61 -13.78 -3.96 -3.33
CA ILE A 61 -14.12 -4.35 -1.96
C ILE A 61 -15.63 -4.26 -1.67
N SER A 62 -16.13 -5.18 -0.85
CA SER A 62 -17.45 -5.08 -0.24
C SER A 62 -17.36 -4.29 1.07
N ILE A 63 -18.46 -3.58 1.43
CA ILE A 63 -18.53 -2.96 2.77
C ILE A 63 -18.39 -4.02 3.87
N ARG A 64 -18.80 -5.27 3.61
CA ARG A 64 -18.63 -6.39 4.56
C ARG A 64 -17.17 -6.74 4.83
N ASP A 65 -16.27 -6.53 3.87
CA ASP A 65 -14.85 -6.78 4.02
C ASP A 65 -14.20 -5.80 5.00
N THR A 66 -14.84 -4.63 5.21
CA THR A 66 -14.41 -3.62 6.18
C THR A 66 -14.94 -3.85 7.61
N PHE A 67 -15.69 -4.94 7.87
CA PHE A 67 -16.14 -5.34 9.22
C PHE A 67 -15.06 -6.06 10.04
N ALA A 68 -13.80 -6.00 9.63
CA ALA A 68 -12.68 -6.46 10.44
C ALA A 68 -12.62 -5.72 11.79
N ARG A 69 -11.97 -6.36 12.81
CA ARG A 69 -11.71 -5.69 14.08
C ARG A 69 -10.94 -4.40 13.84
N LYS A 70 -11.14 -3.42 14.73
CA LYS A 70 -10.59 -2.05 14.60
C LYS A 70 -9.10 -2.05 14.23
N GLU A 71 -8.31 -2.87 14.91
CA GLU A 71 -6.85 -3.00 14.76
C GLU A 71 -6.41 -3.69 13.46
N LEU A 72 -7.33 -4.35 12.76
CA LEU A 72 -7.04 -5.05 11.49
C LEU A 72 -7.41 -4.25 10.24
N LYS A 73 -8.05 -3.08 10.40
CA LYS A 73 -8.52 -2.29 9.25
C LYS A 73 -7.38 -1.61 8.51
N GLU A 74 -6.40 -1.08 9.22
CA GLU A 74 -5.19 -0.50 8.62
C GLU A 74 -4.43 -1.57 7.85
N ASN A 75 -4.18 -2.72 8.47
CA ASN A 75 -3.53 -3.87 7.82
C ASN A 75 -4.27 -4.36 6.58
N PHE A 76 -5.60 -4.25 6.54
CA PHE A 76 -6.39 -4.62 5.36
C PHE A 76 -6.09 -3.69 4.17
N PHE A 77 -6.13 -2.37 4.37
CA PHE A 77 -5.84 -1.41 3.30
C PHE A 77 -4.36 -1.39 2.92
N HIS A 78 -3.46 -1.53 3.89
CA HIS A 78 -2.03 -1.73 3.66
C HIS A 78 -1.77 -2.96 2.78
N GLY A 79 -2.38 -4.11 3.10
CA GLY A 79 -2.25 -5.33 2.29
C GLY A 79 -2.77 -5.19 0.87
N ILE A 80 -3.86 -4.42 0.65
CA ILE A 80 -4.35 -4.10 -0.69
C ILE A 80 -3.33 -3.28 -1.47
N LEU A 81 -2.81 -2.19 -0.87
CA LEU A 81 -1.80 -1.34 -1.52
C LEU A 81 -0.53 -2.11 -1.83
N LEU A 82 -0.01 -2.85 -0.85
CA LEU A 82 1.19 -3.69 -1.04
C LEU A 82 1.00 -4.70 -2.19
N GLY A 83 -0.16 -5.33 -2.27
CA GLY A 83 -0.50 -6.25 -3.35
C GLY A 83 -0.58 -5.58 -4.72
N LEU A 84 -1.12 -4.36 -4.80
CA LEU A 84 -1.19 -3.58 -6.04
C LEU A 84 0.21 -3.11 -6.49
N LEU A 85 0.97 -2.52 -5.58
CA LEU A 85 2.28 -1.94 -5.86
C LEU A 85 3.31 -3.01 -6.22
N GLY A 86 3.25 -4.18 -5.58
CA GLY A 86 4.11 -5.32 -5.88
C GLY A 86 3.90 -5.93 -7.27
N LEU A 87 2.90 -5.48 -8.04
CA LEU A 87 2.69 -5.88 -9.43
C LEU A 87 3.49 -5.01 -10.43
N LYS A 88 4.06 -3.88 -10.00
CA LYS A 88 4.91 -3.03 -10.83
C LYS A 88 6.33 -3.62 -10.85
N GLU A 89 6.67 -4.33 -11.92
CA GLU A 89 7.92 -5.11 -12.03
C GLU A 89 9.20 -4.25 -11.90
N GLN A 90 9.14 -2.96 -12.24
CA GLN A 90 10.26 -2.03 -12.15
C GLN A 90 10.44 -1.38 -10.77
N TRP A 91 9.62 -1.74 -9.79
CA TRP A 91 9.68 -1.19 -8.45
C TRP A 91 10.13 -2.24 -7.44
N ALA A 92 11.08 -1.90 -6.60
CA ALA A 92 11.38 -2.67 -5.39
C ALA A 92 10.43 -2.18 -4.28
N VAL A 93 9.47 -3.03 -3.88
CA VAL A 93 8.44 -2.69 -2.90
C VAL A 93 8.69 -3.48 -1.63
N PHE A 94 8.84 -2.77 -0.53
CA PHE A 94 9.10 -3.33 0.79
C PHE A 94 7.96 -2.99 1.74
N SER A 95 7.61 -3.93 2.61
CA SER A 95 6.69 -3.72 3.72
C SER A 95 7.45 -3.98 4.99
N ASN A 96 7.38 -3.04 5.96
CA ASN A 96 7.96 -3.21 7.30
C ASN A 96 9.42 -3.73 7.30
N ARG A 97 10.39 -2.89 7.03
CA ARG A 97 11.72 -3.13 7.59
C ARG A 97 11.64 -2.88 9.09
N GLU A 98 11.96 -3.91 9.88
CA GLU A 98 11.88 -3.88 11.33
C GLU A 98 12.79 -2.80 11.92
N THR A 99 12.23 -1.64 12.24
CA THR A 99 12.86 -0.64 13.09
C THR A 99 11.90 -0.21 14.19
N GLY A 100 11.57 -1.15 15.11
CA GLY A 100 10.73 -0.86 16.28
C GLY A 100 9.30 -1.39 16.18
N ASP A 101 8.46 -1.05 17.15
CA ASP A 101 7.11 -1.61 17.37
C ASP A 101 6.00 -1.09 16.43
N SER A 102 6.31 -0.48 15.29
CA SER A 102 5.34 0.12 14.36
C SER A 102 5.26 -0.64 13.03
N TYR A 103 4.03 -0.97 12.58
CA TYR A 103 3.75 -2.00 11.57
C TYR A 103 2.94 -1.47 10.39
N SER A 104 3.31 -0.44 9.64
CA SER A 104 2.45 -0.12 8.49
C SER A 104 3.05 0.60 7.29
N ASP A 105 4.33 0.84 7.23
CA ASP A 105 4.90 1.60 6.14
C ASP A 105 5.22 0.74 4.91
N ILE A 106 4.94 1.26 3.75
CA ILE A 106 5.37 0.72 2.47
C ILE A 106 6.48 1.62 1.93
N MET A 107 7.63 1.05 1.65
CA MET A 107 8.74 1.72 1.02
C MET A 107 8.91 1.22 -0.41
N ILE A 108 9.22 2.13 -1.32
CA ILE A 108 9.39 1.82 -2.74
C ILE A 108 10.64 2.51 -3.24
N GLU A 109 11.49 1.74 -3.91
CA GLU A 109 12.61 2.23 -4.70
C GLU A 109 12.27 2.07 -6.18
N THR A 110 12.48 3.11 -6.95
CA THR A 110 12.20 3.10 -8.38
C THR A 110 13.48 3.20 -9.20
N GLU A 111 13.44 2.77 -10.47
CA GLU A 111 14.61 2.80 -11.36
C GLU A 111 15.09 4.24 -11.69
N ASP A 112 14.27 5.25 -11.50
CA ASP A 112 14.61 6.67 -11.70
C ASP A 112 15.04 7.39 -10.40
N GLU A 113 15.52 6.61 -9.42
CA GLU A 113 16.08 7.11 -8.16
C GLU A 113 15.04 7.90 -7.33
N THR A 114 13.74 7.58 -7.49
CA THR A 114 12.67 8.12 -6.67
C THR A 114 12.31 7.12 -5.57
N GLY A 115 12.49 7.51 -4.32
CA GLY A 115 11.99 6.81 -3.14
C GLY A 115 10.58 7.24 -2.80
N ILE A 116 9.69 6.31 -2.46
CA ILE A 116 8.32 6.61 -2.06
C ILE A 116 8.04 5.92 -0.73
N ILE A 117 7.54 6.68 0.24
CA ILE A 117 7.12 6.16 1.55
C ILE A 117 5.61 6.35 1.66
N ILE A 118 4.89 5.31 2.03
CA ILE A 118 3.43 5.34 2.17
C ILE A 118 3.04 4.81 3.54
N GLU A 119 2.37 5.64 4.32
CA GLU A 119 1.73 5.24 5.57
C GLU A 119 0.21 5.22 5.39
N VAL A 120 -0.45 4.17 5.92
CA VAL A 120 -1.89 3.96 5.78
C VAL A 120 -2.58 4.03 7.14
N LYS A 121 -3.60 4.87 7.25
CA LYS A 121 -4.46 4.99 8.43
C LYS A 121 -5.91 4.64 8.13
N TYR A 122 -6.63 4.11 9.12
CA TYR A 122 -8.06 3.98 9.05
C TYR A 122 -8.77 5.05 9.89
N ALA A 123 -9.43 5.99 9.23
CA ALA A 123 -10.16 7.07 9.87
C ALA A 123 -11.45 6.57 10.53
N HIS A 124 -11.39 6.15 11.80
CA HIS A 124 -12.51 5.52 12.52
C HIS A 124 -13.74 6.42 12.65
N ASP A 125 -13.53 7.72 12.77
CA ASP A 125 -14.55 8.76 12.85
C ASP A 125 -14.97 9.31 11.48
N GLY A 126 -14.27 8.88 10.41
CA GLY A 126 -14.45 9.36 9.04
C GLY A 126 -13.69 10.67 8.73
N ASN A 127 -12.88 11.18 9.66
CA ASN A 127 -12.03 12.34 9.42
C ASN A 127 -10.75 11.90 8.66
N LEU A 128 -10.88 11.85 7.34
CA LEU A 128 -9.82 11.39 6.45
C LEU A 128 -8.61 12.35 6.45
N GLU A 129 -8.83 13.64 6.59
CA GLU A 129 -7.77 14.64 6.58
C GLU A 129 -6.85 14.50 7.80
N ALA A 130 -7.41 14.41 8.99
CA ALA A 130 -6.65 14.16 10.22
C ALA A 130 -5.90 12.81 10.16
N GLY A 131 -6.49 11.78 9.54
CA GLY A 131 -5.82 10.50 9.34
C GLY A 131 -4.60 10.60 8.41
N CYS A 132 -4.66 11.41 7.35
CA CYS A 132 -3.51 11.67 6.48
C CYS A 132 -2.40 12.44 7.19
N GLU A 133 -2.77 13.46 8.00
CA GLU A 133 -1.80 14.23 8.79
C GLU A 133 -1.09 13.34 9.82
N GLU A 134 -1.84 12.47 10.52
CA GLU A 134 -1.27 11.48 11.43
C GLU A 134 -0.31 10.52 10.72
N ALA A 135 -0.67 10.05 9.52
CA ALA A 135 0.18 9.20 8.69
C ALA A 135 1.49 9.90 8.32
N LEU A 136 1.43 11.14 7.81
CA LEU A 136 2.63 11.90 7.47
C LEU A 136 3.51 12.17 8.70
N GLN A 137 2.91 12.50 9.83
CA GLN A 137 3.66 12.71 11.07
C GLN A 137 4.37 11.42 11.53
N GLN A 138 3.75 10.26 11.32
CA GLN A 138 4.40 8.98 11.63
C GLN A 138 5.61 8.76 10.72
N ILE A 139 5.51 8.99 9.40
CA ILE A 139 6.63 8.88 8.47
C ILE A 139 7.82 9.73 8.92
N GLU A 140 7.59 10.97 9.33
CA GLU A 140 8.64 11.89 9.80
C GLU A 140 9.39 11.38 11.05
N ASN A 141 8.78 10.50 11.83
CA ASN A 141 9.36 9.95 13.06
C ASN A 141 10.09 8.60 12.86
N THR A 142 10.11 8.04 11.64
CA THR A 142 10.60 6.67 11.40
C THR A 142 12.02 6.57 10.86
N GLY A 143 12.58 7.64 10.31
CA GLY A 143 13.92 7.63 9.71
C GLY A 143 14.01 6.90 8.36
N TYR A 144 12.90 6.57 7.72
CA TYR A 144 12.89 5.87 6.42
C TYR A 144 13.40 6.73 5.27
N GLU A 145 13.33 8.04 5.42
CA GLU A 145 13.90 8.97 4.44
C GLU A 145 15.42 8.80 4.35
N GLU A 146 16.10 8.76 5.51
CA GLU A 146 17.55 8.55 5.58
C GLU A 146 17.94 7.20 4.97
N GLU A 147 17.18 6.14 5.22
CA GLU A 147 17.42 4.82 4.66
C GLU A 147 17.34 4.83 3.12
N LEU A 148 16.30 5.45 2.55
CA LEU A 148 16.15 5.55 1.09
C LEU A 148 17.25 6.42 0.45
N ILE A 149 17.71 7.46 1.12
CA ILE A 149 18.83 8.29 0.67
C ILE A 149 20.13 7.47 0.68
N GLU A 150 20.37 6.65 1.71
CA GLU A 150 21.53 5.75 1.79
C GLU A 150 21.52 4.68 0.69
N GLU A 151 20.33 4.22 0.28
CA GLU A 151 20.13 3.30 -0.86
C GLU A 151 20.21 4.00 -2.23
N GLY A 152 20.46 5.31 -2.27
CA GLY A 152 20.73 6.07 -3.49
C GLY A 152 19.51 6.75 -4.13
N MET A 153 18.41 6.90 -3.40
CA MET A 153 17.28 7.67 -3.89
C MET A 153 17.55 9.17 -3.81
N GLU A 154 17.43 9.87 -4.94
CA GLU A 154 17.67 11.31 -5.04
C GLU A 154 16.45 12.16 -4.69
N LYS A 155 15.25 11.60 -4.90
CA LYS A 155 13.98 12.25 -4.65
C LYS A 155 13.13 11.39 -3.72
N ILE A 156 12.65 11.96 -2.62
CA ILE A 156 11.76 11.25 -1.69
C ILE A 156 10.36 11.86 -1.73
N LEU A 157 9.35 10.99 -1.84
CA LEU A 157 7.93 11.35 -1.81
C LEU A 157 7.27 10.62 -0.63
N LYS A 158 6.62 11.36 0.24
CA LYS A 158 5.94 10.85 1.43
C LYS A 158 4.43 10.96 1.26
N TYR A 159 3.71 9.86 1.41
CA TYR A 159 2.27 9.80 1.25
C TYR A 159 1.58 9.36 2.53
N GLY A 160 0.76 10.23 3.10
CA GLY A 160 -0.24 9.88 4.10
C GLY A 160 -1.56 9.47 3.41
N ILE A 161 -1.99 8.23 3.59
CA ILE A 161 -3.24 7.71 3.01
C ILE A 161 -4.18 7.33 4.14
N ALA A 162 -5.31 8.03 4.25
CA ALA A 162 -6.36 7.68 5.18
C ALA A 162 -7.54 7.02 4.46
N CYS A 163 -8.00 5.87 4.97
CA CYS A 163 -9.10 5.11 4.41
C CYS A 163 -10.31 5.09 5.34
N TYR A 164 -11.51 5.16 4.75
CA TYR A 164 -12.77 4.95 5.45
C TYR A 164 -13.78 4.26 4.52
N LYS A 165 -14.21 3.04 4.89
CA LYS A 165 -15.09 2.21 4.04
C LYS A 165 -14.48 1.99 2.66
N LYS A 166 -15.06 2.58 1.61
CA LYS A 166 -14.62 2.48 0.21
C LYS A 166 -14.04 3.79 -0.35
N GLN A 167 -13.54 4.64 0.52
CA GLN A 167 -12.98 5.94 0.16
C GLN A 167 -11.61 6.09 0.82
N CYS A 168 -10.75 6.85 0.19
CA CYS A 168 -9.53 7.32 0.80
C CYS A 168 -9.35 8.83 0.55
N LYS A 169 -8.51 9.42 1.35
CA LYS A 169 -7.89 10.72 1.16
C LYS A 169 -6.39 10.50 1.07
N VAL A 170 -5.72 11.29 0.25
CA VAL A 170 -4.28 11.22 0.07
C VAL A 170 -3.69 12.61 0.22
N ILE A 171 -2.70 12.74 1.08
CA ILE A 171 -1.85 13.95 1.21
C ILE A 171 -0.40 13.54 0.98
N MET A 172 0.35 14.39 0.27
CA MET A 172 1.75 14.14 -0.05
C MET A 172 2.60 15.29 0.46
N SER A 173 3.80 14.96 0.95
CA SER A 173 4.90 15.88 1.27
C SER A 173 6.20 15.41 0.63
N HIS A 174 7.17 16.32 0.53
CA HIS A 174 8.52 16.06 0.06
C HIS A 174 9.47 15.87 1.23
#